data_a61a11811efff095b23cefe0df958967
#
_entry.id   a61a11811efff095b23cefe0df958967
#
_cell.length_a   1.000
_cell.length_b   1.000
_cell.length_c   1.000
_cell.angle_alpha   90.00
_cell.angle_beta   90.00
_cell.angle_gamma   90.00
#
_symmetry.space_group_name_H-M   'P 1'
#
loop_
_entity.id
_entity.type
_entity.pdbx_description
1 polymer ?
#
loop_
_entity_poly.entity_id
_entity_poly.type
_entity_poly.pdbx_seq_one_letter_code
_entity_poly.pdbx_strand_id
1 'polypeptide(L)'
;MAVLIRHRAAMSPAQYDEMSPPLVEQVKKQPGFLLHVSYEDASGFVVAEVWETQEQHDTWFDANVKPNVPVEITQEVIDLHSVHTP
;
A
#
# COMPACT_ATOMS: atom_id res chain seq x y z
N MET A 1 -13.15 11.20 2.28
CA MET A 1 -12.20 11.77 1.32
C MET A 1 -11.15 10.71 1.01
N ALA A 2 -10.83 10.52 -0.25
CA ALA A 2 -9.83 9.54 -0.64
C ALA A 2 -8.43 9.91 -0.13
N VAL A 3 -7.59 8.92 0.10
CA VAL A 3 -6.23 9.10 0.60
C VAL A 3 -5.25 8.33 -0.26
N LEU A 4 -4.04 8.89 -0.38
CA LEU A 4 -2.87 8.18 -0.90
C LEU A 4 -2.00 7.81 0.30
N ILE A 5 -1.64 6.54 0.41
CA ILE A 5 -0.78 6.08 1.49
C ILE A 5 0.49 5.51 0.89
N ARG A 6 1.63 6.10 1.22
CA ARG A 6 2.94 5.67 0.77
C ARG A 6 3.59 4.85 1.87
N HIS A 7 3.93 3.61 1.54
CA HIS A 7 4.63 2.72 2.45
C HIS A 7 6.08 2.63 1.99
N ARG A 8 7.00 3.05 2.82
CA ARG A 8 8.42 2.88 2.55
C ARG A 8 8.91 1.69 3.36
N ALA A 9 9.47 0.71 2.68
CA ALA A 9 9.90 -0.53 3.29
C ALA A 9 11.38 -0.81 2.99
N ALA A 10 12.08 -1.40 3.95
CA ALA A 10 13.48 -1.79 3.81
C ALA A 10 13.55 -3.13 3.08
N MET A 11 13.23 -3.14 1.78
CA MET A 11 13.30 -4.33 0.94
C MET A 11 13.70 -3.97 -0.48
N SER A 12 14.18 -4.97 -1.23
CA SER A 12 14.47 -4.82 -2.65
C SER A 12 13.22 -5.11 -3.49
N PRO A 13 13.18 -4.64 -4.75
CA PRO A 13 12.10 -5.02 -5.67
C PRO A 13 11.97 -6.54 -5.82
N ALA A 14 13.07 -7.27 -5.83
CA ALA A 14 13.05 -8.73 -5.95
C ALA A 14 12.37 -9.40 -4.74
N GLN A 15 12.65 -8.91 -3.53
CA GLN A 15 12.00 -9.42 -2.31
C GLN A 15 10.51 -9.12 -2.34
N TYR A 16 10.13 -7.95 -2.80
CA TYR A 16 8.73 -7.56 -2.94
C TYR A 16 8.00 -8.47 -3.93
N ASP A 17 8.63 -8.73 -5.09
CA ASP A 17 8.05 -9.57 -6.15
C ASP A 17 7.82 -11.01 -5.68
N GLU A 18 8.63 -11.52 -4.77
CA GLU A 18 8.45 -12.85 -4.20
C GLU A 18 7.27 -12.92 -3.23
N MET A 19 7.10 -11.88 -2.43
CA MET A 19 6.18 -11.92 -1.30
C MET A 19 4.79 -11.33 -1.63
N SER A 20 4.71 -10.40 -2.57
CA SER A 20 3.52 -9.59 -2.77
C SER A 20 2.34 -10.25 -3.50
N PRO A 21 2.51 -11.23 -4.42
CA PRO A 21 1.38 -11.71 -5.21
C PRO A 21 0.14 -12.11 -4.40
N PRO A 22 0.21 -12.91 -3.33
CA PRO A 22 -0.99 -13.24 -2.57
C PRO A 22 -1.61 -12.04 -1.86
N LEU A 23 -0.79 -11.09 -1.39
CA LEU A 23 -1.29 -9.88 -0.76
C LEU A 23 -2.00 -8.96 -1.78
N VAL A 24 -1.44 -8.82 -2.97
CA VAL A 24 -2.03 -8.03 -4.05
C VAL A 24 -3.38 -8.61 -4.46
N GLU A 25 -3.48 -9.92 -4.61
CA GLU A 25 -4.75 -10.56 -4.96
C GLU A 25 -5.82 -10.33 -3.90
N GLN A 26 -5.44 -10.30 -2.64
CA GLN A 26 -6.37 -10.06 -1.54
C GLN A 26 -6.78 -8.58 -1.44
N VAL A 27 -5.84 -7.66 -1.59
CA VAL A 27 -6.12 -6.22 -1.45
C VAL A 27 -7.10 -5.73 -2.51
N LYS A 28 -7.02 -6.28 -3.72
CA LYS A 28 -7.93 -5.94 -4.82
C LYS A 28 -9.41 -6.18 -4.47
N LYS A 29 -9.68 -7.05 -3.51
CA LYS A 29 -11.03 -7.45 -3.11
C LYS A 29 -11.54 -6.64 -1.91
N GLN A 30 -10.71 -5.77 -1.36
CA GLN A 30 -11.09 -5.03 -0.15
C GLN A 30 -12.00 -3.85 -0.46
N PRO A 31 -13.00 -3.60 0.39
CA PRO A 31 -13.85 -2.41 0.21
C PRO A 31 -13.01 -1.14 0.33
N GLY A 32 -13.21 -0.23 -0.61
CA GLY A 32 -12.53 1.07 -0.63
C GLY A 32 -11.17 1.08 -1.32
N PHE A 33 -10.63 -0.07 -1.71
CA PHE A 33 -9.38 -0.12 -2.43
C PHE A 33 -9.55 0.41 -3.86
N LEU A 34 -8.66 1.31 -4.31
CA LEU A 34 -8.74 1.92 -5.62
C LEU A 34 -7.53 1.64 -6.51
N LEU A 35 -6.30 1.72 -5.96
CA LEU A 35 -5.09 1.61 -6.77
C LEU A 35 -3.90 1.15 -5.91
N HIS A 36 -3.02 0.36 -6.52
CA HIS A 36 -1.78 -0.10 -5.90
C HIS A 36 -0.65 0.03 -6.92
N VAL A 37 0.42 0.74 -6.55
CA VAL A 37 1.62 0.88 -7.37
C VAL A 37 2.86 0.70 -6.51
N SER A 38 3.96 0.32 -7.13
CA SER A 38 5.25 0.22 -6.46
C SER A 38 6.34 0.82 -7.33
N TYR A 39 7.36 1.39 -6.68
CA TYR A 39 8.48 2.01 -7.37
C TYR A 39 9.67 2.18 -6.44
N GLU A 40 10.82 2.49 -7.01
CA GLU A 40 11.98 2.92 -6.23
C GLU A 40 12.25 4.41 -6.47
N ASP A 41 12.67 5.10 -5.42
CA ASP A 41 13.20 6.45 -5.52
C ASP A 41 14.59 6.50 -4.85
N ALA A 42 15.17 7.68 -4.73
CA ALA A 42 16.51 7.85 -4.14
C ALA A 42 16.59 7.37 -2.69
N SER A 43 15.45 7.27 -1.99
CA SER A 43 15.38 6.86 -0.59
C SER A 43 15.03 5.39 -0.40
N GLY A 44 14.73 4.64 -1.48
CA GLY A 44 14.46 3.22 -1.43
C GLY A 44 13.16 2.79 -2.08
N PHE A 45 12.64 1.65 -1.64
CA PHE A 45 11.45 1.03 -2.22
C PHE A 45 10.17 1.58 -1.60
N VAL A 46 9.20 1.88 -2.45
CA VAL A 46 7.91 2.45 -2.03
C VAL A 46 6.76 1.64 -2.64
N VAL A 47 5.76 1.37 -1.81
CA VAL A 47 4.45 0.86 -2.23
C VAL A 47 3.43 1.95 -1.93
N ALA A 48 2.72 2.41 -2.93
CA ALA A 48 1.72 3.47 -2.76
C ALA A 48 0.34 2.94 -3.12
N GLU A 49 -0.65 3.27 -2.28
CA GLU A 49 -2.03 2.83 -2.46
C GLU A 49 -2.99 3.99 -2.33
N VAL A 50 -4.03 3.96 -3.14
CA VAL A 50 -5.15 4.90 -3.04
C VAL A 50 -6.36 4.15 -2.50
N TRP A 51 -6.97 4.70 -1.46
CA TRP A 51 -8.15 4.13 -0.79
C TRP A 51 -9.23 5.19 -0.66
N GLU A 52 -10.47 4.78 -0.61
CA GLU A 52 -11.59 5.70 -0.38
C GLU A 52 -11.49 6.37 0.98
N THR A 53 -11.05 5.63 2.01
CA THR A 53 -10.80 6.16 3.36
C THR A 53 -9.56 5.55 3.96
N GLN A 54 -8.91 6.28 4.88
CA GLN A 54 -7.77 5.77 5.63
C GLN A 54 -8.19 4.59 6.53
N GLU A 55 -9.36 4.63 7.10
CA GLU A 55 -9.86 3.58 7.99
C GLU A 55 -9.91 2.23 7.27
N GLN A 56 -10.39 2.22 6.03
CA GLN A 56 -10.43 0.99 5.22
C GLN A 56 -9.03 0.44 4.96
N HIS A 57 -8.08 1.31 4.64
CA HIS A 57 -6.68 0.92 4.49
C HIS A 57 -6.13 0.34 5.80
N ASP A 58 -6.33 1.02 6.91
CA ASP A 58 -5.74 0.62 8.19
C ASP A 58 -6.29 -0.72 8.65
N THR A 59 -7.57 -0.98 8.44
CA THR A 59 -8.18 -2.28 8.74
C THR A 59 -7.51 -3.40 7.95
N TRP A 60 -7.29 -3.21 6.66
CA TRP A 60 -6.60 -4.17 5.81
C TRP A 60 -5.14 -4.35 6.24
N PHE A 61 -4.42 -3.25 6.38
CA PHE A 61 -2.99 -3.25 6.66
C PHE A 61 -2.68 -3.92 7.99
N ASP A 62 -3.41 -3.57 9.03
CA ASP A 62 -3.16 -4.10 10.38
C ASP A 62 -3.46 -5.58 10.48
N ALA A 63 -4.45 -6.08 9.73
CA ALA A 63 -4.84 -7.48 9.77
C ALA A 63 -3.99 -8.38 8.86
N ASN A 64 -3.50 -7.87 7.73
CA ASN A 64 -2.92 -8.72 6.67
C ASN A 64 -1.47 -8.41 6.35
N VAL A 65 -1.03 -7.16 6.44
CA VAL A 65 0.34 -6.77 6.08
C VAL A 65 1.25 -6.78 7.29
N LYS A 66 0.87 -6.08 8.33
CA LYS A 66 1.66 -5.92 9.54
C LYS A 66 2.14 -7.24 10.16
N PRO A 67 1.25 -8.25 10.33
CA PRO A 67 1.69 -9.53 10.91
C PRO A 67 2.48 -10.42 9.97
N ASN A 68 2.45 -10.16 8.65
CA ASN A 68 3.03 -11.06 7.64
C ASN A 68 4.26 -10.50 6.95
N VAL A 69 4.59 -9.23 7.14
CA VAL A 69 5.74 -8.59 6.51
C VAL A 69 6.79 -8.28 7.59
N PRO A 70 7.93 -9.00 7.59
CA PRO A 70 8.88 -8.93 8.71
C PRO A 70 9.90 -7.79 8.57
N VAL A 71 9.55 -6.69 7.93
CA VAL A 71 10.41 -5.53 7.77
C VAL A 71 9.73 -4.29 8.33
N GLU A 72 10.54 -3.31 8.73
CA GLU A 72 10.00 -2.04 9.17
C GLU A 72 9.36 -1.30 8.00
N ILE A 73 8.15 -0.78 8.23
CA ILE A 73 7.41 -0.02 7.22
C ILE A 73 7.05 1.34 7.83
N THR A 74 7.44 2.40 7.14
CA THR A 74 7.01 3.76 7.49
C THR A 74 5.92 4.19 6.54
N GLN A 75 4.94 4.94 7.04
CA GLN A 75 3.78 5.38 6.27
C GLN A 75 3.70 6.89 6.20
N GLU A 76 3.28 7.38 5.04
CA GLU A 76 2.92 8.78 4.83
C GLU A 76 1.51 8.80 4.26
N VAL A 77 0.61 9.54 4.90
CA VAL A 77 -0.79 9.66 4.49
C VAL A 77 -1.02 11.03 3.88
N ILE A 78 -1.57 11.06 2.68
CA ILE A 78 -1.85 12.29 1.94
C ILE A 78 -3.33 12.31 1.59
N ASP A 79 -4.05 13.32 2.07
CA ASP A 79 -5.44 13.52 1.70
C ASP A 79 -5.51 13.99 0.24
N LEU A 80 -6.33 13.32 -0.55
CA LEU A 80 -6.47 13.64 -1.97
C LEU A 80 -7.62 14.59 -2.20
N HIS A 81 -7.37 15.61 -3.03
CA HIS A 81 -8.42 16.53 -3.45
C HIS A 81 -9.42 15.84 -4.38
N SER A 82 -8.94 15.02 -5.29
CA SER A 82 -9.79 14.29 -6.22
C SER A 82 -9.08 13.04 -6.74
N VAL A 83 -9.88 12.05 -7.14
CA VAL A 83 -9.41 10.84 -7.82
C VAL A 83 -10.27 10.62 -9.05
N HIS A 84 -9.63 10.47 -10.20
CA HIS A 84 -10.31 10.19 -11.45
C HIS A 84 -9.78 8.89 -12.02
N THR A 85 -10.67 7.94 -12.30
CA THR A 85 -10.33 6.66 -12.91
C THR A 85 -11.11 6.48 -14.20
N PRO A 86 -10.59 5.67 -15.15
CA PRO A 86 -11.32 5.35 -16.38
C PRO A 86 -12.68 4.72 -16.12
#